data_c36188f0740bc8b2227a2bd668cd2b68
#
_entry.id   c36188f0740bc8b2227a2bd668cd2b68
#
_cell.length_a   1.000
_cell.length_b   1.000
_cell.length_c   1.000
_cell.angle_alpha   90.00
_cell.angle_beta   90.00
_cell.angle_gamma   90.00
#
_symmetry.space_group_name_H-M   'P 1'
#
loop_
_entity.id
_entity.type
_entity.pdbx_description
1 polymer ?
#
loop_
_entity_poly.entity_id
_entity_poly.type
_entity_poly.pdbx_seq_one_letter_code
_entity_poly.pdbx_strand_id
1 'polypeptide(L)'
;MEKGVKLEGVTGTRYMYHDPCHSPMKTYQPMKVVNELMGATVTQNERCCGESGTLAATRADISTQVRYRKEEEMRKGADDIRADGFKGDVKILTSCPSCLQGLSRFDNDSGTTADYIVVEIAKHVLGVDWLPMYVKQANEGGIERVLL
;
A
#
# COMPACT_ATOMS: atom_id res chain seq x y z
N MET A 1 -4.78 14.60 13.86
CA MET A 1 -5.16 13.26 14.41
C MET A 1 -5.07 13.33 15.93
N GLU A 2 -6.21 13.29 16.59
CA GLU A 2 -6.29 13.54 18.04
C GLU A 2 -5.74 12.42 18.93
N LYS A 3 -5.43 11.25 18.39
CA LYS A 3 -5.00 10.08 19.19
C LYS A 3 -3.58 9.58 18.91
N GLY A 4 -2.78 10.31 18.14
CA GLY A 4 -1.34 10.12 18.07
C GLY A 4 -0.83 8.73 17.65
N VAL A 5 -1.61 7.96 16.90
CA VAL A 5 -1.12 6.68 16.35
C VAL A 5 -0.13 6.97 15.23
N LYS A 6 1.12 6.67 15.48
CA LYS A 6 2.19 6.67 14.48
C LYS A 6 3.13 5.52 14.76
N LEU A 7 3.76 5.01 13.71
CA LEU A 7 4.78 3.98 13.86
C LEU A 7 6.11 4.64 14.25
N GLU A 8 6.85 4.00 15.13
CA GLU A 8 8.20 4.42 15.48
C GLU A 8 9.20 3.53 14.77
N GLY A 9 9.92 4.13 13.79
CA GLY A 9 11.13 3.55 13.22
C GLY A 9 10.95 2.18 12.59
N VAL A 10 10.20 2.08 11.51
CA VAL A 10 10.17 0.84 10.71
C VAL A 10 11.54 0.62 10.10
N THR A 11 12.25 -0.37 10.59
CA THR A 11 13.56 -0.78 10.07
C THR A 11 13.41 -1.96 9.10
N GLY A 12 14.22 -1.99 8.04
CA GLY A 12 14.24 -3.09 7.07
C GLY A 12 13.24 -3.01 5.94
N THR A 13 12.31 -2.04 5.97
CA THR A 13 11.34 -1.80 4.89
C THR A 13 11.28 -0.32 4.57
N ARG A 14 11.23 0.02 3.30
CA ARG A 14 10.93 1.38 2.81
C ARG A 14 9.65 1.38 2.01
N TYR A 15 8.97 2.52 2.02
CA TYR A 15 7.61 2.61 1.50
C TYR A 15 7.48 3.63 0.40
N MET A 16 6.67 3.27 -0.60
CA MET A 16 6.02 4.18 -1.52
C MET A 16 4.52 4.22 -1.21
N TYR A 17 3.83 5.29 -1.55
CA TYR A 17 2.38 5.40 -1.41
C TYR A 17 1.73 5.80 -2.72
N HIS A 18 0.74 5.01 -3.12
CA HIS A 18 -0.15 5.31 -4.23
C HIS A 18 -1.48 5.84 -3.69
N ASP A 19 -1.71 7.15 -3.87
CA ASP A 19 -2.98 7.75 -3.47
C ASP A 19 -4.07 7.42 -4.50
N PRO A 20 -5.20 6.82 -4.09
CA PRO A 20 -6.26 6.46 -5.00
C PRO A 20 -6.92 7.68 -5.64
N CYS A 21 -7.47 7.52 -6.86
CA CYS A 21 -8.25 8.58 -7.52
C CYS A 21 -9.43 9.07 -6.67
N HIS A 22 -10.02 8.16 -5.88
CA HIS A 22 -11.06 8.43 -4.90
C HIS A 22 -10.49 8.32 -3.48
N SER A 23 -9.46 9.12 -3.21
CA SER A 23 -8.83 9.10 -1.90
C SER A 23 -9.81 9.47 -0.78
N PRO A 24 -9.86 8.68 0.31
CA PRO A 24 -10.61 9.08 1.51
C PRO A 24 -9.99 10.28 2.21
N MET A 25 -8.76 10.63 1.85
CA MET A 25 -7.99 11.74 2.44
C MET A 25 -8.10 13.05 1.64
N LYS A 26 -9.13 13.23 0.80
CA LYS A 26 -9.27 14.42 -0.08
C LYS A 26 -9.22 15.77 0.62
N THR A 27 -9.65 15.82 1.88
CA THR A 27 -9.65 17.05 2.70
C THR A 27 -8.35 17.26 3.46
N TYR A 28 -7.43 16.31 3.37
CA TYR A 28 -6.11 16.35 4.01
C TYR A 28 -5.02 16.31 2.94
N GLN A 29 -3.79 16.54 3.35
CA GLN A 29 -2.64 16.29 2.47
C GLN A 29 -2.23 14.82 2.60
N PRO A 30 -2.54 13.94 1.63
CA PRO A 30 -2.37 12.50 1.79
C PRO A 30 -0.97 12.10 2.22
N MET A 31 0.06 12.66 1.57
CA MET A 31 1.45 12.33 1.89
C MET A 31 1.86 12.76 3.29
N LYS A 32 1.33 13.89 3.79
CA LYS A 32 1.57 14.31 5.18
C LYS A 32 0.99 13.30 6.15
N VAL A 33 -0.26 12.87 5.92
CA VAL A 33 -0.93 11.88 6.76
C VAL A 33 -0.18 10.54 6.73
N VAL A 34 0.22 10.08 5.54
CA VAL A 34 0.95 8.82 5.39
C VAL A 34 2.30 8.87 6.10
N ASN A 35 3.07 9.94 5.94
CA ASN A 35 4.35 10.11 6.62
C ASN A 35 4.21 10.13 8.14
N GLU A 36 3.18 10.82 8.66
CA GLU A 36 2.89 10.84 10.08
C GLU A 36 2.50 9.46 10.62
N LEU A 37 1.64 8.72 9.89
CA LEU A 37 1.20 7.38 10.27
C LEU A 37 2.35 6.38 10.26
N MET A 38 3.17 6.40 9.21
CA MET A 38 4.27 5.43 9.03
C MET A 38 5.50 5.81 9.87
N GLY A 39 5.57 7.02 10.43
CA GLY A 39 6.74 7.48 11.17
C GLY A 39 8.03 7.53 10.32
N ALA A 40 7.90 7.61 9.00
CA ALA A 40 8.99 7.58 8.03
C ALA A 40 8.66 8.41 6.79
N THR A 41 9.69 8.81 6.05
CA THR A 41 9.49 9.43 4.75
C THR A 41 9.05 8.36 3.74
N VAL A 42 7.88 8.56 3.17
CA VAL A 42 7.28 7.70 2.15
C VAL A 42 7.32 8.41 0.80
N THR A 43 7.79 7.73 -0.22
CA THR A 43 7.86 8.28 -1.57
C THR A 43 6.50 8.22 -2.25
N GLN A 44 6.04 9.32 -2.83
CA GLN A 44 4.79 9.35 -3.57
C GLN A 44 4.95 8.63 -4.91
N ASN A 45 3.91 7.88 -5.30
CA ASN A 45 3.81 7.19 -6.58
C ASN A 45 2.48 7.58 -7.23
N GLU A 46 2.53 8.48 -8.23
CA GLU A 46 1.38 9.28 -8.67
C GLU A 46 0.58 8.69 -9.83
N ARG A 47 1.25 7.93 -10.72
CA ARG A 47 0.57 7.44 -11.92
C ARG A 47 -0.60 6.52 -11.58
N CYS A 48 -1.66 6.59 -12.39
CA CYS A 48 -2.87 5.77 -12.24
C CYS A 48 -2.54 4.27 -12.27
N CYS A 49 -3.23 3.48 -11.42
CA CYS A 49 -3.10 2.02 -11.40
C CYS A 49 -3.79 1.32 -12.58
N GLY A 50 -4.65 2.02 -13.33
CA GLY A 50 -5.37 1.48 -14.48
C GLY A 50 -6.59 0.61 -14.17
N GLU A 51 -7.02 0.50 -12.90
CA GLU A 51 -8.11 -0.40 -12.48
C GLU A 51 -9.43 0.33 -12.18
N SER A 52 -9.42 1.67 -12.11
CA SER A 52 -10.60 2.44 -11.71
C SER A 52 -11.75 2.31 -12.70
N GLY A 53 -12.98 2.22 -12.19
CA GLY A 53 -14.21 2.32 -12.96
C GLY A 53 -14.37 1.26 -14.04
N THR A 54 -13.91 0.04 -13.81
CA THR A 54 -14.01 -1.07 -14.79
C THR A 54 -13.18 -0.83 -16.08
N LEU A 55 -12.23 0.09 -16.07
CA LEU A 55 -11.42 0.43 -17.23
C LEU A 55 -10.74 -0.82 -17.84
N ALA A 56 -10.27 -1.71 -16.99
CA ALA A 56 -9.62 -2.95 -17.43
C ALA A 56 -10.58 -3.89 -18.21
N ALA A 57 -11.87 -3.85 -17.91
CA ALA A 57 -12.88 -4.66 -18.58
C ALA A 57 -13.43 -4.01 -19.84
N THR A 58 -13.63 -2.69 -19.83
CA THR A 58 -14.27 -1.97 -20.92
C THR A 58 -13.31 -1.46 -21.98
N ARG A 59 -12.09 -1.11 -21.57
CA ARG A 59 -11.03 -0.59 -22.44
C ARG A 59 -9.67 -1.19 -22.05
N ALA A 60 -9.55 -2.49 -22.29
CA ALA A 60 -8.33 -3.24 -21.98
C ALA A 60 -7.08 -2.66 -22.69
N ASP A 61 -7.25 -2.12 -23.88
CA ASP A 61 -6.20 -1.44 -24.66
C ASP A 61 -5.61 -0.24 -23.89
N ILE A 62 -6.47 0.63 -23.38
CA ILE A 62 -6.06 1.80 -22.59
C ILE A 62 -5.51 1.38 -21.23
N SER A 63 -6.22 0.48 -20.55
CA SER A 63 -5.81 -0.02 -19.24
C SER A 63 -4.40 -0.63 -19.27
N THR A 64 -4.07 -1.41 -20.31
CA THR A 64 -2.75 -1.99 -20.48
C THR A 64 -1.66 -0.93 -20.63
N GLN A 65 -1.91 0.13 -21.40
CA GLN A 65 -0.96 1.24 -21.56
C GLN A 65 -0.74 2.01 -20.23
N VAL A 66 -1.83 2.25 -19.50
CA VAL A 66 -1.76 2.92 -18.19
C VAL A 66 -0.97 2.08 -17.19
N ARG A 67 -1.25 0.77 -17.14
CA ARG A 67 -0.55 -0.18 -16.26
C ARG A 67 0.94 -0.29 -16.57
N TYR A 68 1.32 -0.34 -17.83
CA TYR A 68 2.73 -0.35 -18.23
C TYR A 68 3.48 0.87 -17.69
N ARG A 69 2.90 2.08 -17.85
CA ARG A 69 3.51 3.30 -17.31
C ARG A 69 3.56 3.31 -15.78
N LYS A 70 2.59 2.66 -15.12
CA LYS A 70 2.59 2.50 -13.67
C LYS A 70 3.71 1.59 -13.20
N GLU A 71 3.91 0.48 -13.87
CA GLU A 71 5.02 -0.44 -13.60
C GLU A 71 6.38 0.25 -13.73
N GLU A 72 6.59 1.03 -14.80
CA GLU A 72 7.84 1.80 -14.98
C GLU A 72 8.09 2.75 -13.78
N GLU A 73 7.05 3.43 -13.32
CA GLU A 73 7.16 4.33 -12.16
C GLU A 73 7.47 3.58 -10.87
N MET A 74 6.84 2.43 -10.65
CA MET A 74 7.10 1.58 -9.48
C MET A 74 8.54 1.07 -9.48
N ARG A 75 9.02 0.57 -10.61
CA ARG A 75 10.39 0.09 -10.78
C ARG A 75 11.39 1.21 -10.54
N LYS A 76 11.19 2.37 -11.18
CA LYS A 76 12.05 3.53 -10.95
C LYS A 76 12.07 3.96 -9.49
N GLY A 77 10.92 4.04 -8.83
CA GLY A 77 10.85 4.39 -7.41
C GLY A 77 11.58 3.39 -6.51
N ALA A 78 11.49 2.10 -6.83
CA ALA A 78 12.24 1.06 -6.12
C ALA A 78 13.75 1.17 -6.35
N ASP A 79 14.17 1.46 -7.57
CA ASP A 79 15.58 1.65 -7.93
C ASP A 79 16.16 2.90 -7.25
N ASP A 80 15.42 4.00 -7.24
CA ASP A 80 15.80 5.24 -6.54
C ASP A 80 16.00 5.00 -5.03
N ILE A 81 15.10 4.22 -4.40
CA ILE A 81 15.23 3.83 -2.99
C ILE A 81 16.47 2.96 -2.76
N ARG A 82 16.80 2.07 -3.68
CA ARG A 82 17.95 1.16 -3.59
C ARG A 82 19.28 1.82 -3.96
N ALA A 83 19.25 2.92 -4.72
CA ALA A 83 20.45 3.67 -5.09
C ALA A 83 21.23 4.18 -3.88
N ASP A 84 20.55 4.40 -2.75
CA ASP A 84 21.18 4.77 -1.47
C ASP A 84 21.86 3.59 -0.74
N GLY A 85 21.94 2.41 -1.39
CA GLY A 85 22.49 1.19 -0.77
C GLY A 85 21.51 0.42 0.10
N PHE A 86 20.23 0.77 0.08
CA PHE A 86 19.20 0.06 0.83
C PHE A 86 18.97 -1.35 0.23
N LYS A 87 19.05 -2.37 1.09
CA LYS A 87 18.92 -3.79 0.70
C LYS A 87 17.65 -4.47 1.24
N GLY A 88 16.81 -3.72 1.96
CA GLY A 88 15.58 -4.24 2.53
C GLY A 88 14.42 -4.29 1.54
N ASP A 89 13.24 -4.60 2.06
CA ASP A 89 12.02 -4.67 1.29
C ASP A 89 11.53 -3.27 0.89
N VAL A 90 11.05 -3.15 -0.34
CA VAL A 90 10.35 -1.95 -0.81
C VAL A 90 8.90 -2.31 -1.04
N LYS A 91 8.00 -1.60 -0.36
CA LYS A 91 6.54 -1.80 -0.48
C LYS A 91 5.85 -0.58 -1.05
N ILE A 92 4.83 -0.82 -1.86
CA ILE A 92 3.91 0.23 -2.30
C ILE A 92 2.57 0.07 -1.57
N LEU A 93 2.20 1.10 -0.83
CA LEU A 93 0.99 1.10 0.00
C LEU A 93 -0.13 1.85 -0.70
N THR A 94 -1.36 1.41 -0.50
CA THR A 94 -2.56 2.10 -0.97
C THR A 94 -3.71 1.93 0.02
N SER A 95 -4.77 2.74 -0.13
CA SER A 95 -6.02 2.64 0.64
C SER A 95 -7.22 2.15 -0.19
N CYS A 96 -7.00 1.66 -1.41
CA CYS A 96 -8.05 1.26 -2.34
C CYS A 96 -7.90 -0.19 -2.81
N PRO A 97 -8.95 -1.04 -2.73
CA PRO A 97 -8.87 -2.44 -3.15
C PRO A 97 -8.59 -2.60 -4.64
N SER A 98 -9.19 -1.80 -5.50
CA SER A 98 -8.91 -1.86 -6.94
C SER A 98 -7.46 -1.46 -7.24
N CYS A 99 -6.93 -0.45 -6.55
CA CYS A 99 -5.52 -0.08 -6.70
C CYS A 99 -4.60 -1.18 -6.20
N LEU A 100 -4.90 -1.82 -5.05
CA LEU A 100 -4.10 -2.94 -4.57
C LEU A 100 -4.05 -4.06 -5.59
N GLN A 101 -5.19 -4.44 -6.17
CA GLN A 101 -5.25 -5.46 -7.21
C GLN A 101 -4.37 -5.10 -8.43
N GLY A 102 -4.40 -3.84 -8.86
CA GLY A 102 -3.60 -3.37 -9.99
C GLY A 102 -2.10 -3.36 -9.68
N LEU A 103 -1.73 -2.91 -8.48
CA LEU A 103 -0.33 -2.81 -8.05
C LEU A 103 0.30 -4.18 -7.79
N SER A 104 -0.43 -5.11 -7.17
CA SER A 104 0.07 -6.47 -6.85
C SER A 104 0.42 -7.30 -8.08
N ARG A 105 -0.08 -6.94 -9.26
CA ARG A 105 0.28 -7.62 -10.52
C ARG A 105 1.76 -7.48 -10.86
N PHE A 106 2.43 -6.48 -10.30
CA PHE A 106 3.83 -6.16 -10.59
C PHE A 106 4.78 -6.55 -9.47
N ASP A 107 4.32 -7.26 -8.44
CA ASP A 107 5.13 -7.63 -7.28
C ASP A 107 6.43 -8.36 -7.67
N ASN A 108 6.39 -9.20 -8.71
CA ASN A 108 7.57 -9.91 -9.19
C ASN A 108 8.44 -9.10 -10.16
N ASP A 109 7.88 -8.10 -10.82
CA ASP A 109 8.53 -7.40 -11.94
C ASP A 109 9.10 -6.05 -11.53
N SER A 110 8.44 -5.35 -10.61
CA SER A 110 8.83 -4.01 -10.16
C SER A 110 9.85 -4.00 -9.03
N GLY A 111 10.11 -5.15 -8.41
CA GLY A 111 10.94 -5.26 -7.21
C GLY A 111 10.29 -4.64 -5.96
N THR A 112 8.96 -4.51 -5.97
CA THR A 112 8.14 -4.05 -4.84
C THR A 112 7.06 -5.07 -4.53
N THR A 113 6.50 -5.00 -3.32
CA THR A 113 5.26 -5.70 -2.97
C THR A 113 4.19 -4.68 -2.63
N ALA A 114 2.95 -4.96 -3.02
CA ALA A 114 1.83 -4.07 -2.75
C ALA A 114 1.05 -4.52 -1.50
N ASP A 115 0.61 -3.56 -0.68
CA ASP A 115 -0.24 -3.85 0.48
C ASP A 115 -1.16 -2.67 0.81
N TYR A 116 -2.15 -2.88 1.67
CA TYR A 116 -2.90 -1.80 2.26
C TYR A 116 -2.10 -1.10 3.35
N ILE A 117 -2.15 0.23 3.39
CA ILE A 117 -1.52 0.98 4.47
C ILE A 117 -2.05 0.56 5.85
N VAL A 118 -3.36 0.28 5.98
CA VAL A 118 -3.95 -0.16 7.24
C VAL A 118 -3.45 -1.54 7.67
N VAL A 119 -3.21 -2.44 6.73
CA VAL A 119 -2.67 -3.78 7.00
C VAL A 119 -1.22 -3.69 7.46
N GLU A 120 -0.43 -2.84 6.82
CA GLU A 120 0.96 -2.63 7.23
C GLU A 120 1.06 -1.99 8.62
N ILE A 121 0.23 -0.99 8.93
CA ILE A 121 0.12 -0.43 10.28
C ILE A 121 -0.27 -1.51 11.28
N ALA A 122 -1.26 -2.35 10.96
CA ALA A 122 -1.69 -3.43 11.84
C ALA A 122 -0.56 -4.45 12.12
N LYS A 123 0.26 -4.80 11.13
CA LYS A 123 1.44 -5.65 11.34
C LYS A 123 2.41 -5.07 12.36
N HIS A 124 2.62 -3.76 12.34
CA HIS A 124 3.53 -3.11 13.28
C HIS A 124 2.94 -2.94 14.69
N VAL A 125 1.64 -2.74 14.79
CA VAL A 125 0.96 -2.52 16.08
C VAL A 125 0.59 -3.84 16.77
N LEU A 126 0.14 -4.82 16.01
CA LEU A 126 -0.42 -6.09 16.51
C LEU A 126 0.52 -7.29 16.33
N GLY A 127 1.60 -7.12 15.56
CA GLY A 127 2.52 -8.20 15.20
C GLY A 127 2.23 -8.80 13.82
N VAL A 128 3.24 -9.47 13.25
CA VAL A 128 3.18 -10.01 11.88
C VAL A 128 2.12 -11.10 11.70
N ASP A 129 1.78 -11.80 12.77
CA ASP A 129 0.81 -12.90 12.76
C ASP A 129 -0.63 -12.46 13.08
N TRP A 130 -0.88 -11.14 13.19
CA TRP A 130 -2.19 -10.64 13.58
C TRP A 130 -3.33 -11.13 12.67
N LEU A 131 -3.11 -11.16 11.35
CA LEU A 131 -4.14 -11.53 10.38
C LEU A 131 -4.50 -13.03 10.45
N PRO A 132 -3.54 -13.97 10.45
CA PRO A 132 -3.83 -15.38 10.69
C PRO A 132 -4.55 -15.61 12.01
N MET A 133 -4.14 -14.94 13.09
CA MET A 133 -4.80 -15.04 14.40
C MET A 133 -6.23 -14.51 14.35
N TYR A 134 -6.45 -13.36 13.73
CA TYR A 134 -7.78 -12.78 13.54
C TYR A 134 -8.70 -13.73 12.76
N VAL A 135 -8.23 -14.25 11.62
CA VAL A 135 -9.00 -15.18 10.78
C VAL A 135 -9.34 -16.45 11.55
N LYS A 136 -8.40 -17.00 12.32
CA LYS A 136 -8.64 -18.16 13.15
C LYS A 136 -9.74 -17.89 14.19
N GLN A 137 -9.64 -16.80 14.92
CA GLN A 137 -10.63 -16.40 15.93
C GLN A 137 -12.03 -16.16 15.31
N ALA A 138 -12.08 -15.50 14.15
CA ALA A 138 -13.33 -15.26 13.44
C ALA A 138 -14.01 -16.57 13.01
N ASN A 139 -13.23 -17.54 12.55
CA ASN A 139 -13.75 -18.86 12.14
C ASN A 139 -14.20 -19.72 13.33
N GLU A 140 -13.56 -19.60 14.50
CA GLU A 140 -13.87 -20.37 15.70
C GLU A 140 -15.06 -19.81 16.50
N GLY A 141 -15.33 -18.54 16.41
CA GLY A 141 -16.30 -17.88 17.27
C GLY A 141 -17.22 -16.86 16.63
N GLY A 142 -17.06 -16.64 15.32
CA GLY A 142 -17.74 -15.56 14.62
C GLY A 142 -17.07 -14.21 14.86
N ILE A 143 -17.43 -13.24 14.02
CA ILE A 143 -16.82 -11.90 14.02
C ILE A 143 -17.04 -11.13 15.33
N GLU A 144 -18.14 -11.41 16.02
CA GLU A 144 -18.50 -10.76 17.29
C GLU A 144 -17.49 -11.07 18.40
N ARG A 145 -16.87 -12.23 18.40
CA ARG A 145 -15.83 -12.60 19.39
C ARG A 145 -14.48 -11.94 19.13
N VAL A 146 -14.29 -11.39 17.96
CA VAL A 146 -13.03 -10.72 17.59
C VAL A 146 -13.07 -9.25 17.97
N LEU A 147 -14.26 -8.68 18.12
CA LEU A 147 -14.47 -7.26 18.45
C LEU A 147 -14.56 -7.00 19.97
N LEU A 148 -14.58 -8.02 20.79
CA LEU A 148 -14.55 -7.98 22.25
C LEU A 148 -13.14 -8.23 22.78
#